data_28eb6bdb927fce053730dfcc4e241f54
#
_entry.id   28eb6bdb927fce053730dfcc4e241f54
#
_cell.length_a   1.000
_cell.length_b   1.000
_cell.length_c   1.000
_cell.angle_alpha   90.00
_cell.angle_beta   90.00
_cell.angle_gamma   90.00
#
_symmetry.space_group_name_H-M   'P 1'
#
loop_
_entity.id
_entity.type
_entity.pdbx_description
1 polymer ?
#
loop_
_entity_poly.entity_id
_entity_poly.type
_entity_poly.pdbx_seq_one_letter_code
_entity_poly.pdbx_strand_id
1 'polypeptide(L)'
;NLSPEILRVVDGYVEGLNAFAKKFPDQLLVKKSFPMTRKEYLVGFNFIIHFFSDISKVLKDLYSNKIPLIQDSSLNNIGSNGFAFNKSKTKDNKTYININTHQPLEGPFSWYEAHLSSEQGWNMVGGLFPGSPFPFIGTNPNLAWTHTYNFPDLIDVYQMEIHPKKKNYYKYDQEWKKFEISRAKLKVKLNNGLVVPLRKKILWSEYGPALKNDSGVFSFHLSALENISAIEQWYQMNKANNFEDFKRALNIMGIPRFNIVYADKQDNIFYMSNGLIPLRDTNYNCKLTIPGNSSKTKSNGYYGFKDLPKLENPISGYIFNTNNSPFNCTEKSNNLKEENFPKSFGYREKFNNRSLRFEKIIDSYDKINYEDFLKIKYDQEYANPIFCPFKINKIFDVTFNDSCEVADIL
;
A
#
# COMPACT_ATOMS: atom_id res chain seq x y z
N ASN A 1 5.70 5.37 19.14
CA ASN A 1 5.14 4.76 20.34
C ASN A 1 3.63 4.56 20.13
N LEU A 2 3.11 3.35 20.44
CA LEU A 2 1.68 3.06 20.39
C LEU A 2 0.99 3.59 21.67
N SER A 3 -0.27 4.02 21.56
CA SER A 3 -1.03 4.48 22.70
C SER A 3 -1.38 3.32 23.65
N PRO A 4 -1.58 3.59 24.97
CA PRO A 4 -2.03 2.56 25.90
C PRO A 4 -3.38 1.95 25.50
N GLU A 5 -4.20 2.70 24.77
CA GLU A 5 -5.53 2.25 24.33
C GLU A 5 -5.42 1.14 23.28
N ILE A 6 -4.63 1.36 22.21
CA ILE A 6 -4.42 0.31 21.19
C ILE A 6 -3.69 -0.90 21.77
N LEU A 7 -2.77 -0.69 22.73
CA LEU A 7 -2.08 -1.81 23.36
C LEU A 7 -3.05 -2.71 24.14
N ARG A 8 -4.08 -2.15 24.81
CA ARG A 8 -5.14 -2.95 25.46
C ARG A 8 -5.97 -3.71 24.43
N VAL A 9 -6.30 -3.13 23.29
CA VAL A 9 -7.02 -3.81 22.20
C VAL A 9 -6.19 -4.99 21.68
N VAL A 10 -4.89 -4.77 21.47
CA VAL A 10 -3.96 -5.83 21.03
C VAL A 10 -3.87 -6.95 22.09
N ASP A 11 -3.79 -6.60 23.38
CA ASP A 11 -3.76 -7.61 24.45
C ASP A 11 -5.01 -8.49 24.44
N GLY A 12 -6.20 -7.87 24.41
CA GLY A 12 -7.46 -8.63 24.36
C GLY A 12 -7.56 -9.50 23.11
N TYR A 13 -7.09 -9.01 21.96
CA TYR A 13 -7.05 -9.80 20.73
C TYR A 13 -6.11 -11.02 20.86
N VAL A 14 -4.90 -10.81 21.39
CA VAL A 14 -3.91 -11.87 21.62
C VAL A 14 -4.42 -12.89 22.65
N GLU A 15 -5.09 -12.45 23.72
CA GLU A 15 -5.75 -13.35 24.68
C GLU A 15 -6.80 -14.22 24.00
N GLY A 16 -7.64 -13.63 23.10
CA GLY A 16 -8.61 -14.38 22.31
C GLY A 16 -7.97 -15.42 21.40
N LEU A 17 -6.88 -15.07 20.70
CA LEU A 17 -6.11 -16.01 19.88
C LEU A 17 -5.54 -17.16 20.71
N ASN A 18 -4.99 -16.88 21.88
CA ASN A 18 -4.44 -17.90 22.78
C ASN A 18 -5.53 -18.79 23.39
N ALA A 19 -6.70 -18.24 23.71
CA ALA A 19 -7.85 -19.00 24.19
C ALA A 19 -8.36 -19.97 23.10
N PHE A 20 -8.46 -19.49 21.84
CA PHE A 20 -8.80 -20.35 20.70
C PHE A 20 -7.78 -21.49 20.53
N ALA A 21 -6.49 -21.13 20.52
CA ALA A 21 -5.42 -22.11 20.35
C ALA A 21 -5.42 -23.21 21.43
N LYS A 22 -5.72 -22.83 22.67
CA LYS A 22 -5.87 -23.78 23.80
C LYS A 22 -7.09 -24.69 23.62
N LYS A 23 -8.22 -24.14 23.15
CA LYS A 23 -9.47 -24.87 22.98
C LYS A 23 -9.47 -25.78 21.74
N PHE A 24 -8.81 -25.39 20.68
CA PHE A 24 -8.81 -26.08 19.38
C PHE A 24 -7.39 -26.36 18.86
N PRO A 25 -6.54 -27.12 19.60
CA PRO A 25 -5.13 -27.30 19.24
C PRO A 25 -4.91 -28.01 17.91
N ASP A 26 -5.88 -28.82 17.46
CA ASP A 26 -5.77 -29.55 16.21
C ASP A 26 -6.13 -28.75 14.96
N GLN A 27 -6.75 -27.59 15.14
CA GLN A 27 -7.03 -26.64 14.06
C GLN A 27 -5.87 -25.69 13.77
N LEU A 28 -4.80 -25.73 14.59
CA LEU A 28 -3.67 -24.83 14.42
C LEU A 28 -2.73 -25.31 13.32
N LEU A 29 -2.52 -24.46 12.30
CA LEU A 29 -1.53 -24.70 11.25
C LEU A 29 -0.09 -24.69 11.82
N VAL A 30 0.19 -23.84 12.81
CA VAL A 30 1.51 -23.68 13.44
C VAL A 30 1.36 -23.72 14.95
N LYS A 31 1.30 -24.93 15.54
CA LYS A 31 1.10 -25.14 16.99
C LYS A 31 2.13 -24.40 17.88
N LYS A 32 3.39 -24.29 17.41
CA LYS A 32 4.51 -23.67 18.16
C LYS A 32 4.46 -22.13 18.21
N SER A 33 3.52 -21.50 17.54
CA SER A 33 3.31 -20.04 17.60
C SER A 33 2.43 -19.63 18.79
N PHE A 34 1.98 -20.59 19.57
CA PHE A 34 1.12 -20.33 20.72
C PHE A 34 1.72 -20.93 22.02
N PRO A 35 1.56 -20.24 23.17
CA PRO A 35 0.87 -18.96 23.32
C PRO A 35 1.65 -17.81 22.66
N MET A 36 0.91 -16.93 21.97
CA MET A 36 1.45 -15.74 21.33
C MET A 36 1.56 -14.60 22.33
N THR A 37 2.61 -13.78 22.21
CA THR A 37 2.79 -12.56 22.99
C THR A 37 2.36 -11.33 22.19
N ARG A 38 2.05 -10.22 22.86
CA ARG A 38 1.81 -8.91 22.21
C ARG A 38 2.92 -8.54 21.22
N LYS A 39 4.18 -8.75 21.62
CA LYS A 39 5.34 -8.42 20.77
C LYS A 39 5.34 -9.23 19.48
N GLU A 40 5.12 -10.53 19.56
CA GLU A 40 5.08 -11.42 18.39
C GLU A 40 3.92 -11.04 17.46
N TYR A 41 2.76 -10.73 18.02
CA TYR A 41 1.61 -10.26 17.27
C TYR A 41 1.92 -8.95 16.50
N LEU A 42 2.45 -7.93 17.19
CA LEU A 42 2.81 -6.64 16.55
C LEU A 42 3.88 -6.77 15.49
N VAL A 43 4.86 -7.66 15.70
CA VAL A 43 5.89 -7.97 14.69
C VAL A 43 5.23 -8.63 13.47
N GLY A 44 4.33 -9.60 13.67
CA GLY A 44 3.59 -10.25 12.59
C GLY A 44 2.70 -9.28 11.81
N PHE A 45 1.95 -8.44 12.52
CA PHE A 45 1.11 -7.39 11.93
C PHE A 45 1.94 -6.43 11.06
N ASN A 46 3.03 -5.90 11.62
CA ASN A 46 3.89 -4.97 10.89
C ASN A 46 4.57 -5.64 9.69
N PHE A 47 4.97 -6.90 9.82
CA PHE A 47 5.58 -7.66 8.72
C PHE A 47 4.63 -7.79 7.52
N ILE A 48 3.34 -8.06 7.74
CA ILE A 48 2.34 -8.16 6.68
C ILE A 48 2.18 -6.83 5.94
N ILE A 49 2.19 -5.71 6.66
CA ILE A 49 2.07 -4.37 6.05
C ILE A 49 3.18 -4.09 5.04
N HIS A 50 4.38 -4.66 5.22
CA HIS A 50 5.50 -4.47 4.30
C HIS A 50 5.27 -5.13 2.94
N PHE A 51 4.45 -6.17 2.85
CA PHE A 51 4.12 -6.79 1.55
C PHE A 51 3.28 -5.89 0.64
N PHE A 52 2.67 -4.84 1.17
CA PHE A 52 2.05 -3.81 0.34
C PHE A 52 3.06 -2.84 -0.28
N SER A 53 4.35 -2.97 0.01
CA SER A 53 5.42 -2.24 -0.68
C SER A 53 5.96 -3.05 -1.86
N ASP A 54 6.72 -2.39 -2.74
CA ASP A 54 7.36 -3.05 -3.90
C ASP A 54 8.60 -3.88 -3.52
N ILE A 55 8.80 -4.18 -2.22
CA ILE A 55 9.95 -4.92 -1.71
C ILE A 55 10.10 -6.31 -2.36
N SER A 56 8.99 -6.97 -2.66
CA SER A 56 9.01 -8.29 -3.30
C SER A 56 9.71 -8.27 -4.64
N LYS A 57 9.54 -7.20 -5.43
CA LYS A 57 10.23 -7.02 -6.70
C LYS A 57 11.72 -6.80 -6.50
N VAL A 58 12.10 -5.88 -5.60
CA VAL A 58 13.50 -5.60 -5.27
C VAL A 58 14.22 -6.88 -4.84
N LEU A 59 13.60 -7.67 -3.96
CA LEU A 59 14.16 -8.95 -3.53
C LEU A 59 14.27 -9.94 -4.68
N LYS A 60 13.26 -10.05 -5.54
CA LYS A 60 13.28 -10.93 -6.72
C LYS A 60 14.44 -10.58 -7.65
N ASP A 61 14.63 -9.30 -7.95
CA ASP A 61 15.72 -8.82 -8.80
C ASP A 61 17.08 -9.15 -8.19
N LEU A 62 17.28 -8.87 -6.89
CA LEU A 62 18.52 -9.18 -6.18
C LEU A 62 18.83 -10.69 -6.15
N TYR A 63 17.84 -11.54 -5.90
CA TYR A 63 18.01 -12.99 -5.93
C TYR A 63 18.22 -13.56 -7.33
N SER A 64 17.80 -12.84 -8.36
CA SER A 64 18.02 -13.19 -9.77
C SER A 64 19.31 -12.57 -10.33
N ASN A 65 20.23 -12.11 -9.47
CA ASN A 65 21.48 -11.45 -9.83
C ASN A 65 21.32 -10.20 -10.72
N LYS A 66 20.17 -9.53 -10.62
CA LYS A 66 19.90 -8.27 -11.32
C LYS A 66 20.15 -7.08 -10.40
N ILE A 67 20.47 -5.94 -11.02
CA ILE A 67 20.43 -4.63 -10.35
C ILE A 67 18.96 -4.22 -10.26
N PRO A 68 18.42 -3.96 -9.07
CA PRO A 68 17.01 -3.61 -8.95
C PRO A 68 16.67 -2.28 -9.64
N LEU A 69 15.60 -2.29 -10.42
CA LEU A 69 14.99 -1.10 -10.98
C LEU A 69 13.61 -0.93 -10.34
N ILE A 70 13.41 0.17 -9.62
CA ILE A 70 12.13 0.43 -8.93
C ILE A 70 11.03 0.78 -9.96
N GLN A 71 11.43 1.10 -11.18
CA GLN A 71 10.58 1.67 -12.23
C GLN A 71 9.57 0.70 -12.86
N ASP A 72 9.73 -0.60 -12.71
CA ASP A 72 8.95 -1.57 -13.48
C ASP A 72 8.21 -2.59 -12.59
N SER A 73 7.24 -2.13 -11.82
CA SER A 73 6.20 -3.04 -11.37
C SER A 73 5.24 -3.27 -12.53
N SER A 74 5.66 -4.12 -13.46
CA SER A 74 4.76 -4.69 -14.45
C SER A 74 3.48 -5.17 -13.75
N LEU A 75 2.35 -4.56 -14.13
CA LEU A 75 1.01 -5.14 -14.13
C LEU A 75 0.78 -6.20 -13.02
N ASN A 76 0.94 -5.81 -11.78
CA ASN A 76 0.26 -6.55 -10.75
C ASN A 76 -1.24 -6.33 -10.99
N ASN A 77 -2.00 -7.41 -11.16
CA ASN A 77 -3.46 -7.42 -11.28
C ASN A 77 -4.16 -6.91 -9.99
N ILE A 78 -3.56 -5.91 -9.32
CA ILE A 78 -4.10 -5.26 -8.13
C ILE A 78 -5.01 -4.15 -8.62
N GLY A 79 -6.29 -4.32 -8.37
CA GLY A 79 -7.30 -3.33 -8.69
C GLY A 79 -8.05 -2.86 -7.44
N SER A 80 -8.65 -1.70 -7.53
CA SER A 80 -9.61 -1.20 -6.55
C SER A 80 -10.42 -0.09 -7.19
N ASN A 81 -11.68 0.09 -6.78
CA ASN A 81 -12.51 1.21 -7.18
C ASN A 81 -13.09 1.86 -5.92
N GLY A 82 -12.69 3.09 -5.65
CA GLY A 82 -13.25 3.91 -4.59
C GLY A 82 -13.79 5.20 -5.18
N PHE A 83 -15.03 5.57 -4.88
CA PHE A 83 -15.57 6.86 -5.27
C PHE A 83 -16.64 7.33 -4.28
N ALA A 84 -16.79 8.63 -4.16
CA ALA A 84 -17.81 9.23 -3.32
C ALA A 84 -18.46 10.42 -4.02
N PHE A 85 -19.73 10.63 -3.70
CA PHE A 85 -20.55 11.73 -4.18
C PHE A 85 -21.17 12.45 -2.98
N ASN A 86 -21.08 13.77 -2.95
CA ASN A 86 -21.79 14.58 -1.98
C ASN A 86 -23.16 15.00 -2.51
N LYS A 87 -23.95 15.70 -1.68
CA LYS A 87 -25.31 16.15 -2.00
C LYS A 87 -25.42 17.02 -3.25
N SER A 88 -24.36 17.75 -3.61
CA SER A 88 -24.39 18.59 -4.82
C SER A 88 -24.49 17.77 -6.10
N LYS A 89 -23.96 16.53 -6.09
CA LYS A 89 -23.97 15.59 -7.24
C LYS A 89 -25.10 14.56 -7.14
N THR A 90 -25.95 14.57 -6.10
CA THR A 90 -27.01 13.59 -5.91
C THR A 90 -28.40 14.21 -6.01
N LYS A 91 -29.41 13.46 -6.54
CA LYS A 91 -30.80 13.92 -6.71
C LYS A 91 -31.59 13.89 -5.40
N ASP A 92 -31.24 12.97 -4.50
CA ASP A 92 -31.93 12.74 -3.22
C ASP A 92 -31.25 13.42 -2.03
N ASN A 93 -30.26 14.28 -2.29
CA ASN A 93 -29.49 15.00 -1.29
C ASN A 93 -28.81 14.07 -0.25
N LYS A 94 -28.34 12.90 -0.68
CA LYS A 94 -27.57 11.96 0.14
C LYS A 94 -26.13 11.89 -0.32
N THR A 95 -25.25 11.62 0.62
CA THR A 95 -23.85 11.33 0.34
C THR A 95 -23.67 9.83 0.10
N TYR A 96 -23.01 9.45 -1.00
CA TYR A 96 -22.73 8.07 -1.35
C TYR A 96 -21.22 7.79 -1.36
N ILE A 97 -20.85 6.58 -0.95
CA ILE A 97 -19.48 6.08 -1.11
C ILE A 97 -19.50 4.64 -1.63
N ASN A 98 -18.62 4.35 -2.56
CA ASN A 98 -18.35 2.99 -3.03
C ASN A 98 -17.06 2.46 -2.39
N ILE A 99 -17.17 1.30 -1.75
CA ILE A 99 -16.06 0.55 -1.16
C ILE A 99 -15.90 -0.73 -1.98
N ASN A 100 -14.86 -0.76 -2.84
CA ASN A 100 -14.57 -1.92 -3.71
C ASN A 100 -13.07 -2.10 -3.86
N THR A 101 -12.43 -2.66 -2.84
CA THR A 101 -11.01 -2.98 -2.84
C THR A 101 -10.81 -4.42 -3.25
N HIS A 102 -10.12 -4.64 -4.38
CA HIS A 102 -9.88 -5.98 -4.92
C HIS A 102 -8.73 -6.65 -4.17
N GLN A 103 -9.00 -7.81 -3.60
CA GLN A 103 -8.03 -8.63 -2.89
C GLN A 103 -8.17 -10.10 -3.31
N PRO A 104 -7.14 -10.94 -3.08
CA PRO A 104 -7.25 -12.36 -3.31
C PRO A 104 -8.42 -12.96 -2.52
N LEU A 105 -9.07 -13.99 -3.09
CA LEU A 105 -10.16 -14.71 -2.41
C LEU A 105 -9.65 -15.61 -1.29
N GLU A 106 -8.36 -15.94 -1.29
CA GLU A 106 -7.70 -16.81 -0.32
C GLU A 106 -6.39 -16.20 0.19
N GLY A 107 -5.92 -16.69 1.34
CA GLY A 107 -4.64 -16.32 1.93
C GLY A 107 -4.70 -15.11 2.86
N PRO A 108 -3.54 -14.58 3.27
CA PRO A 108 -3.44 -13.57 4.34
C PRO A 108 -4.01 -12.20 3.98
N PHE A 109 -4.30 -11.96 2.70
CA PHE A 109 -4.86 -10.70 2.19
C PHE A 109 -6.29 -10.85 1.69
N SER A 110 -6.93 -12.00 1.90
CA SER A 110 -8.35 -12.15 1.62
C SER A 110 -9.20 -11.31 2.57
N TRP A 111 -10.27 -10.72 2.06
CA TRP A 111 -11.23 -10.04 2.93
C TRP A 111 -12.13 -11.04 3.64
N TYR A 112 -12.40 -10.76 4.91
CA TYR A 112 -13.64 -11.19 5.55
C TYR A 112 -14.31 -9.98 6.20
N GLU A 113 -15.62 -10.04 6.33
CA GLU A 113 -16.44 -8.97 6.86
C GLU A 113 -16.77 -9.22 8.33
N ALA A 114 -16.70 -8.18 9.14
CA ALA A 114 -17.11 -8.23 10.51
C ALA A 114 -17.80 -6.93 10.94
N HIS A 115 -18.76 -7.06 11.82
CA HIS A 115 -19.35 -5.95 12.56
C HIS A 115 -18.88 -6.02 14.02
N LEU A 116 -18.09 -5.04 14.43
CA LEU A 116 -17.58 -4.90 15.78
C LEU A 116 -18.38 -3.82 16.49
N SER A 117 -19.00 -4.20 17.61
CA SER A 117 -19.78 -3.29 18.44
C SER A 117 -19.44 -3.47 19.91
N SER A 118 -19.32 -2.37 20.65
CA SER A 118 -19.13 -2.38 22.11
C SER A 118 -19.81 -1.19 22.76
N GLU A 119 -20.15 -1.34 24.04
CA GLU A 119 -20.73 -0.27 24.86
C GLU A 119 -19.78 0.92 25.06
N GLN A 120 -18.49 0.76 24.76
CA GLN A 120 -17.48 1.82 24.82
C GLN A 120 -17.46 2.68 23.53
N GLY A 121 -18.51 2.64 22.72
CA GLY A 121 -18.70 3.46 21.53
C GLY A 121 -18.02 2.91 20.26
N TRP A 122 -17.58 1.66 20.25
CA TRP A 122 -17.15 1.00 19.04
C TRP A 122 -18.38 0.51 18.26
N ASN A 123 -18.53 0.92 17.02
CA ASN A 123 -19.59 0.44 16.14
C ASN A 123 -19.11 0.55 14.68
N MET A 124 -18.43 -0.47 14.19
CA MET A 124 -17.77 -0.47 12.89
C MET A 124 -18.07 -1.76 12.14
N VAL A 125 -18.56 -1.64 10.90
CA VAL A 125 -18.72 -2.77 9.98
C VAL A 125 -17.78 -2.58 8.80
N GLY A 126 -17.09 -3.64 8.39
CA GLY A 126 -16.19 -3.56 7.25
C GLY A 126 -15.31 -4.77 7.02
N GLY A 127 -14.37 -4.60 6.10
CA GLY A 127 -13.42 -5.63 5.68
C GLY A 127 -12.15 -5.61 6.51
N LEU A 128 -11.74 -6.82 6.93
CA LEU A 128 -10.49 -7.09 7.65
C LEU A 128 -9.66 -8.12 6.89
N PHE A 129 -8.35 -8.12 7.14
CA PHE A 129 -7.52 -9.27 6.81
C PHE A 129 -7.46 -10.25 7.98
N PRO A 130 -7.28 -11.55 7.72
CA PRO A 130 -7.05 -12.53 8.77
C PRO A 130 -5.92 -12.09 9.70
N GLY A 131 -6.20 -12.08 11.01
CA GLY A 131 -5.24 -11.61 12.01
C GLY A 131 -5.34 -10.12 12.36
N SER A 132 -6.29 -9.37 11.82
CA SER A 132 -6.57 -8.01 12.25
C SER A 132 -7.60 -7.95 13.38
N PRO A 133 -7.44 -7.07 14.38
CA PRO A 133 -8.41 -6.89 15.45
C PRO A 133 -9.57 -5.96 15.07
N PHE A 134 -9.53 -5.29 13.91
CA PHE A 134 -10.54 -4.34 13.44
C PHE A 134 -10.51 -4.14 11.92
N PRO A 135 -11.59 -3.56 11.35
CA PRO A 135 -11.68 -3.26 9.92
C PRO A 135 -10.62 -2.27 9.43
N PHE A 136 -10.11 -2.51 8.21
CA PHE A 136 -9.24 -1.59 7.47
C PHE A 136 -10.02 -0.65 6.55
N ILE A 137 -11.19 -1.09 6.09
CA ILE A 137 -12.13 -0.34 5.26
C ILE A 137 -13.54 -0.59 5.79
N GLY A 138 -14.45 0.34 5.62
CA GLY A 138 -15.84 0.14 6.02
C GLY A 138 -16.53 1.42 6.47
N THR A 139 -17.53 1.24 7.34
CA THR A 139 -18.39 2.32 7.82
C THR A 139 -18.70 2.17 9.30
N ASN A 140 -18.80 3.29 9.96
CA ASN A 140 -19.47 3.43 11.26
C ASN A 140 -20.74 4.30 11.11
N PRO A 141 -21.51 4.56 12.17
CA PRO A 141 -22.73 5.36 12.06
C PRO A 141 -22.56 6.78 11.50
N ASN A 142 -21.36 7.32 11.43
CA ASN A 142 -21.11 8.73 11.08
C ASN A 142 -20.37 8.92 9.76
N LEU A 143 -19.50 7.98 9.39
CA LEU A 143 -18.58 8.10 8.27
C LEU A 143 -18.21 6.75 7.67
N ALA A 144 -17.64 6.77 6.47
CA ALA A 144 -17.14 5.59 5.79
C ALA A 144 -15.87 5.93 5.01
N TRP A 145 -15.00 4.93 4.83
CA TRP A 145 -13.81 5.07 3.97
C TRP A 145 -13.44 3.77 3.27
N THR A 146 -12.71 3.92 2.19
CA THR A 146 -12.08 2.82 1.49
C THR A 146 -10.63 3.14 1.14
N HIS A 147 -9.86 2.10 0.89
CA HIS A 147 -8.53 2.19 0.34
C HIS A 147 -8.50 1.76 -1.11
N THR A 148 -7.71 2.44 -1.93
CA THR A 148 -7.26 1.93 -3.22
C THR A 148 -5.74 1.88 -3.25
N TYR A 149 -5.16 0.98 -4.05
CA TYR A 149 -3.71 0.89 -4.15
C TYR A 149 -3.17 2.11 -4.91
N ASN A 150 -2.11 2.73 -4.39
CA ASN A 150 -1.39 3.83 -5.02
C ASN A 150 0.06 3.45 -5.32
N PHE A 151 0.75 4.28 -6.11
CA PHE A 151 2.09 3.99 -6.61
C PHE A 151 3.11 5.10 -6.32
N PRO A 152 3.17 5.66 -5.09
CA PRO A 152 4.29 6.51 -4.73
C PRO A 152 5.56 5.69 -4.61
N ASP A 153 6.70 6.33 -4.78
CA ASP A 153 8.01 5.69 -4.62
C ASP A 153 8.39 5.62 -3.13
N LEU A 154 8.40 4.40 -2.57
CA LEU A 154 8.58 4.15 -1.13
C LEU A 154 9.86 3.37 -0.80
N ILE A 155 10.67 3.02 -1.81
CA ILE A 155 11.87 2.19 -1.62
C ILE A 155 13.06 2.85 -2.30
N ASP A 156 14.16 2.94 -1.57
CA ASP A 156 15.45 3.31 -2.13
C ASP A 156 16.38 2.10 -2.12
N VAL A 157 17.13 1.92 -3.21
CA VAL A 157 18.15 0.87 -3.32
C VAL A 157 19.51 1.50 -3.51
N TYR A 158 20.47 1.07 -2.69
CA TYR A 158 21.82 1.63 -2.62
C TYR A 158 22.84 0.58 -3.02
N GLN A 159 23.69 0.88 -4.00
CA GLN A 159 24.84 0.06 -4.33
C GLN A 159 26.00 0.41 -3.40
N MET A 160 26.41 -0.54 -2.58
CA MET A 160 27.42 -0.35 -1.53
C MET A 160 28.83 -0.43 -2.10
N GLU A 161 29.68 0.53 -1.78
CA GLU A 161 31.13 0.48 -2.03
C GLU A 161 31.81 -0.35 -0.93
N ILE A 162 32.29 -1.54 -1.28
CA ILE A 162 32.85 -2.50 -0.33
C ILE A 162 34.37 -2.32 -0.21
N HIS A 163 34.87 -2.39 1.01
CA HIS A 163 36.33 -2.28 1.28
C HIS A 163 37.11 -3.39 0.56
N PRO A 164 38.17 -3.07 -0.21
CA PRO A 164 38.84 -4.04 -1.07
C PRO A 164 39.46 -5.24 -0.31
N LYS A 165 39.89 -5.03 0.92
CA LYS A 165 40.51 -6.09 1.77
C LYS A 165 39.63 -6.63 2.89
N LYS A 166 38.56 -5.90 3.29
CA LYS A 166 37.72 -6.25 4.44
C LYS A 166 36.26 -6.40 4.00
N LYS A 167 35.85 -7.62 3.62
CA LYS A 167 34.53 -7.95 3.01
C LYS A 167 33.30 -7.53 3.81
N ASN A 168 33.42 -7.20 5.10
CA ASN A 168 32.29 -6.76 5.95
C ASN A 168 32.34 -5.26 6.25
N TYR A 169 33.10 -4.47 5.48
CA TYR A 169 33.17 -3.03 5.60
C TYR A 169 32.71 -2.37 4.31
N TYR A 170 31.97 -1.28 4.44
CA TYR A 170 31.49 -0.45 3.34
C TYR A 170 31.88 1.00 3.58
N LYS A 171 32.00 1.78 2.52
CA LYS A 171 32.28 3.21 2.59
C LYS A 171 31.03 3.98 2.97
N TYR A 172 31.18 4.95 3.86
CA TYR A 172 30.14 5.91 4.23
C TYR A 172 30.79 7.25 4.50
N ASP A 173 30.59 8.21 3.60
CA ASP A 173 31.33 9.49 3.55
C ASP A 173 32.85 9.24 3.49
N GLN A 174 33.62 9.71 4.46
CA GLN A 174 35.08 9.54 4.51
C GLN A 174 35.54 8.30 5.29
N GLU A 175 34.59 7.49 5.79
CA GLU A 175 34.89 6.38 6.70
C GLU A 175 34.55 5.02 6.09
N TRP A 176 35.24 3.98 6.60
CA TRP A 176 34.90 2.59 6.38
C TRP A 176 34.14 2.03 7.56
N LYS A 177 32.81 1.90 7.42
CA LYS A 177 31.93 1.35 8.45
C LYS A 177 31.79 -0.17 8.32
N LYS A 178 31.66 -0.83 9.45
CA LYS A 178 31.42 -2.27 9.50
C LYS A 178 29.92 -2.56 9.41
N PHE A 179 29.50 -3.51 8.56
CA PHE A 179 28.13 -4.00 8.61
C PHE A 179 27.82 -4.59 9.99
N GLU A 180 26.67 -4.26 10.53
CA GLU A 180 26.08 -5.05 11.60
C GLU A 180 25.61 -6.39 11.03
N ILE A 181 25.90 -7.48 11.75
CA ILE A 181 25.67 -8.84 11.24
C ILE A 181 24.73 -9.58 12.17
N SER A 182 23.55 -9.89 11.69
CA SER A 182 22.61 -10.79 12.34
C SER A 182 22.53 -12.13 11.61
N ARG A 183 21.95 -13.15 12.25
CA ARG A 183 21.76 -14.49 11.68
C ARG A 183 20.30 -14.91 11.86
N ALA A 184 19.59 -15.08 10.74
CA ALA A 184 18.27 -15.70 10.74
C ALA A 184 18.38 -17.22 10.66
N LYS A 185 17.57 -17.90 11.47
CA LYS A 185 17.36 -19.36 11.40
C LYS A 185 16.00 -19.59 10.74
N LEU A 186 16.00 -20.11 9.52
CA LEU A 186 14.80 -20.44 8.78
C LEU A 186 14.61 -21.96 8.78
N LYS A 187 13.39 -22.43 8.92
CA LYS A 187 13.04 -23.83 8.73
C LYS A 187 12.27 -23.94 7.43
N VAL A 188 12.83 -24.60 6.46
CA VAL A 188 12.24 -24.80 5.13
C VAL A 188 11.73 -26.23 5.02
N LYS A 189 10.44 -26.39 4.80
CA LYS A 189 9.83 -27.68 4.50
C LYS A 189 10.00 -27.94 3.01
N LEU A 190 10.69 -29.03 2.68
CA LEU A 190 10.86 -29.50 1.30
C LEU A 190 9.63 -30.25 0.81
N ASN A 191 9.52 -30.47 -0.50
CA ASN A 191 8.39 -31.17 -1.12
C ASN A 191 8.20 -32.62 -0.61
N ASN A 192 9.27 -33.26 -0.17
CA ASN A 192 9.24 -34.58 0.46
C ASN A 192 8.88 -34.57 1.95
N GLY A 193 8.47 -33.43 2.50
CA GLY A 193 8.10 -33.26 3.91
C GLY A 193 9.26 -33.02 4.87
N LEU A 194 10.52 -33.17 4.44
CA LEU A 194 11.69 -32.93 5.27
C LEU A 194 11.84 -31.44 5.62
N VAL A 195 12.08 -31.12 6.89
CA VAL A 195 12.34 -29.76 7.36
C VAL A 195 13.84 -29.52 7.53
N VAL A 196 14.39 -28.65 6.69
CA VAL A 196 15.81 -28.30 6.69
C VAL A 196 16.02 -26.95 7.38
N PRO A 197 16.89 -26.86 8.41
CA PRO A 197 17.24 -25.59 9.03
C PRO A 197 18.25 -24.85 8.14
N LEU A 198 17.86 -23.68 7.64
CA LEU A 198 18.77 -22.76 6.94
C LEU A 198 19.21 -21.64 7.90
N ARG A 199 20.51 -21.34 7.87
CA ARG A 199 21.07 -20.17 8.57
C ARG A 199 21.47 -19.14 7.53
N LYS A 200 20.82 -17.98 7.52
CA LYS A 200 21.14 -16.88 6.61
C LYS A 200 21.80 -15.75 7.38
N LYS A 201 22.94 -15.28 6.88
CA LYS A 201 23.60 -14.07 7.36
C LYS A 201 22.84 -12.86 6.78
N ILE A 202 22.45 -11.91 7.63
CA ILE A 202 21.82 -10.67 7.26
C ILE A 202 22.80 -9.55 7.59
N LEU A 203 23.07 -8.71 6.61
CA LEU A 203 23.90 -7.52 6.75
C LEU A 203 23.00 -6.31 6.96
N TRP A 204 23.41 -5.40 7.84
CA TRP A 204 22.74 -4.11 8.05
C TRP A 204 23.75 -3.00 7.89
N SER A 205 23.38 -1.97 7.15
CA SER A 205 24.13 -0.75 6.93
C SER A 205 23.40 0.46 7.50
N GLU A 206 23.97 1.64 7.35
CA GLU A 206 23.30 2.92 7.65
C GLU A 206 22.04 3.16 6.81
N TYR A 207 21.90 2.46 5.68
CA TYR A 207 20.75 2.58 4.78
C TYR A 207 19.66 1.54 5.06
N GLY A 208 19.95 0.53 5.88
CA GLY A 208 19.04 -0.58 6.18
C GLY A 208 19.65 -1.95 5.88
N PRO A 209 18.80 -3.00 5.73
CA PRO A 209 19.26 -4.34 5.42
C PRO A 209 19.95 -4.40 4.06
N ALA A 210 20.95 -5.29 3.95
CA ALA A 210 21.72 -5.44 2.73
C ALA A 210 21.83 -6.91 2.28
N LEU A 211 21.78 -7.10 0.97
CA LEU A 211 21.94 -8.39 0.30
C LEU A 211 23.13 -8.32 -0.67
N LYS A 212 23.79 -9.46 -0.83
CA LYS A 212 24.87 -9.65 -1.79
C LYS A 212 24.40 -10.55 -2.93
N ASN A 213 24.69 -10.14 -4.15
CA ASN A 213 24.58 -10.96 -5.37
C ASN A 213 25.86 -10.85 -6.21
N ASP A 214 25.84 -11.39 -7.44
CA ASP A 214 27.02 -11.38 -8.32
C ASP A 214 27.37 -9.97 -8.83
N SER A 215 26.40 -9.05 -8.86
CA SER A 215 26.59 -7.67 -9.27
C SER A 215 27.09 -6.74 -8.15
N GLY A 216 27.14 -7.22 -6.91
CA GLY A 216 27.62 -6.42 -5.77
C GLY A 216 26.88 -6.63 -4.47
N VAL A 217 26.98 -5.64 -3.60
CA VAL A 217 26.23 -5.57 -2.33
C VAL A 217 25.24 -4.40 -2.42
N PHE A 218 23.99 -4.68 -2.17
CA PHE A 218 22.92 -3.70 -2.24
C PHE A 218 22.22 -3.59 -0.89
N SER A 219 22.15 -2.38 -0.35
CA SER A 219 21.30 -2.07 0.79
C SER A 219 19.98 -1.46 0.29
N PHE A 220 18.93 -1.60 1.05
CA PHE A 220 17.65 -0.97 0.70
C PHE A 220 16.98 -0.36 1.92
N HIS A 221 16.39 0.80 1.69
CA HIS A 221 15.54 1.48 2.65
C HIS A 221 14.09 1.26 2.26
N LEU A 222 13.29 0.83 3.22
CA LEU A 222 11.85 0.64 3.09
C LEU A 222 11.15 1.54 4.09
N SER A 223 10.35 2.46 3.61
CA SER A 223 9.71 3.51 4.42
C SER A 223 8.98 3.02 5.67
N ALA A 224 8.34 1.85 5.59
CA ALA A 224 7.58 1.30 6.71
C ALA A 224 8.40 0.47 7.70
N LEU A 225 9.71 0.24 7.46
CA LEU A 225 10.48 -0.74 8.23
C LEU A 225 10.59 -0.40 9.72
N GLU A 226 10.65 0.89 10.05
CA GLU A 226 10.81 1.39 11.43
C GLU A 226 9.49 1.96 12.01
N ASN A 227 8.41 1.98 11.23
CA ASN A 227 7.14 2.58 11.63
C ASN A 227 6.08 1.51 11.95
N ILE A 228 5.75 1.35 13.21
CA ILE A 228 4.74 0.42 13.70
C ILE A 228 3.37 1.07 13.92
N SER A 229 3.21 2.34 13.54
CA SER A 229 2.01 3.14 13.88
C SER A 229 0.81 2.86 12.95
N ALA A 230 0.94 1.98 11.95
CA ALA A 230 -0.18 1.63 11.08
C ALA A 230 -1.39 1.09 11.86
N ILE A 231 -1.15 0.25 12.85
CA ILE A 231 -2.21 -0.30 13.71
C ILE A 231 -2.90 0.80 14.52
N GLU A 232 -2.15 1.78 15.04
CA GLU A 232 -2.69 2.95 15.74
C GLU A 232 -3.55 3.81 14.80
N GLN A 233 -3.06 4.06 13.59
CA GLN A 233 -3.77 4.90 12.63
C GLN A 233 -5.12 4.29 12.23
N TRP A 234 -5.17 3.01 11.85
CA TRP A 234 -6.44 2.34 11.54
C TRP A 234 -7.36 2.27 12.76
N TYR A 235 -6.82 2.04 13.95
CA TYR A 235 -7.60 2.10 15.18
C TYR A 235 -8.28 3.46 15.36
N GLN A 236 -7.54 4.55 15.24
CA GLN A 236 -8.07 5.91 15.37
C GLN A 236 -9.05 6.26 14.24
N MET A 237 -8.81 5.77 13.01
CA MET A 237 -9.78 5.90 11.92
C MET A 237 -11.11 5.21 12.23
N ASN A 238 -11.08 4.02 12.82
CA ASN A 238 -12.28 3.28 13.25
C ASN A 238 -13.06 4.03 14.35
N LYS A 239 -12.35 4.75 15.23
CA LYS A 239 -12.94 5.49 16.36
C LYS A 239 -13.39 6.91 15.97
N ALA A 240 -13.05 7.39 14.78
CA ALA A 240 -13.41 8.72 14.31
C ALA A 240 -14.93 8.89 14.23
N ASN A 241 -15.46 10.00 14.73
CA ASN A 241 -16.89 10.33 14.72
C ASN A 241 -17.25 11.43 13.73
N ASN A 242 -16.27 12.12 13.20
CA ASN A 242 -16.42 13.23 12.26
C ASN A 242 -15.16 13.39 11.41
N PHE A 243 -15.19 14.30 10.46
CA PHE A 243 -14.09 14.51 9.52
C PHE A 243 -12.79 14.99 10.20
N GLU A 244 -12.89 15.85 11.23
CA GLU A 244 -11.70 16.33 11.95
C GLU A 244 -11.01 15.22 12.75
N ASP A 245 -11.79 14.31 13.38
CA ASP A 245 -11.25 13.13 14.04
C ASP A 245 -10.53 12.24 13.04
N PHE A 246 -11.13 12.04 11.86
CA PHE A 246 -10.55 11.22 10.80
C PHE A 246 -9.24 11.84 10.27
N LYS A 247 -9.18 13.15 10.04
CA LYS A 247 -7.95 13.86 9.65
C LYS A 247 -6.85 13.75 10.73
N ARG A 248 -7.23 13.79 12.03
CA ARG A 248 -6.26 13.56 13.12
C ARG A 248 -5.68 12.15 13.06
N ALA A 249 -6.52 11.15 12.79
CA ALA A 249 -6.06 9.77 12.60
C ALA A 249 -5.11 9.65 11.39
N LEU A 250 -5.40 10.32 10.28
CA LEU A 250 -4.50 10.34 9.11
C LEU A 250 -3.15 11.00 9.40
N ASN A 251 -3.12 12.02 10.26
CA ASN A 251 -1.89 12.73 10.62
C ASN A 251 -0.92 11.88 11.46
N ILE A 252 -1.32 10.69 11.94
CA ILE A 252 -0.41 9.71 12.55
C ILE A 252 0.63 9.23 11.54
N MET A 253 0.30 9.21 10.25
CA MET A 253 1.20 8.80 9.18
C MET A 253 1.84 7.42 9.43
N GLY A 254 1.04 6.47 9.90
CA GLY A 254 1.51 5.10 10.18
C GLY A 254 1.31 4.15 9.00
N ILE A 255 0.27 4.36 8.21
CA ILE A 255 -0.05 3.52 7.04
C ILE A 255 0.90 3.90 5.90
N PRO A 256 1.76 2.98 5.44
CA PRO A 256 2.84 3.32 4.52
C PRO A 256 2.38 3.64 3.10
N ARG A 257 1.18 3.19 2.72
CA ARG A 257 0.64 3.26 1.35
C ARG A 257 -0.88 3.33 1.38
N PHE A 258 -1.50 3.49 0.28
CA PHE A 258 -2.92 3.52 -0.08
C PHE A 258 -3.51 4.92 -0.24
N ASN A 259 -4.28 5.07 -1.31
CA ASN A 259 -5.23 6.15 -1.39
C ASN A 259 -6.34 5.95 -0.34
N ILE A 260 -6.93 7.05 0.06
CA ILE A 260 -8.08 7.10 0.96
C ILE A 260 -9.19 7.86 0.23
N VAL A 261 -10.35 7.23 0.14
CA VAL A 261 -11.61 7.86 -0.26
C VAL A 261 -12.53 7.80 0.93
N TYR A 262 -13.06 8.94 1.32
CA TYR A 262 -13.85 9.14 2.55
C TYR A 262 -15.16 9.85 2.23
N ALA A 263 -16.19 9.55 3.00
CA ALA A 263 -17.45 10.29 3.01
C ALA A 263 -18.09 10.26 4.41
N ASP A 264 -18.88 11.29 4.75
CA ASP A 264 -19.60 11.36 6.03
C ASP A 264 -21.03 11.89 5.93
N LYS A 265 -21.74 11.83 7.06
CA LYS A 265 -23.11 12.36 7.20
C LYS A 265 -23.22 13.87 7.09
N GLN A 266 -22.13 14.60 7.35
CA GLN A 266 -22.03 16.04 7.26
C GLN A 266 -21.81 16.53 5.82
N ASP A 267 -21.86 15.61 4.85
CA ASP A 267 -21.69 15.88 3.43
C ASP A 267 -20.23 16.11 2.98
N ASN A 268 -19.27 15.76 3.82
CA ASN A 268 -17.86 15.82 3.41
C ASN A 268 -17.51 14.61 2.57
N ILE A 269 -16.78 14.87 1.48
CA ILE A 269 -16.07 13.87 0.69
C ILE A 269 -14.58 14.26 0.64
N PHE A 270 -13.70 13.29 0.81
CA PHE A 270 -12.27 13.56 0.88
C PHE A 270 -11.46 12.47 0.19
N TYR A 271 -10.45 12.90 -0.55
CA TYR A 271 -9.44 12.05 -1.16
C TYR A 271 -8.05 12.40 -0.64
N MET A 272 -7.23 11.39 -0.41
CA MET A 272 -5.82 11.57 -0.10
C MET A 272 -4.99 10.43 -0.69
N SER A 273 -3.90 10.76 -1.37
CA SER A 273 -2.87 9.77 -1.69
C SER A 273 -1.91 9.68 -0.52
N ASN A 274 -2.26 8.80 0.43
CA ASN A 274 -1.48 8.57 1.64
C ASN A 274 -0.23 7.73 1.35
N GLY A 275 0.87 8.01 2.05
CA GLY A 275 2.09 7.23 1.96
C GLY A 275 3.22 7.81 2.79
N LEU A 276 4.10 6.93 3.29
CA LEU A 276 5.35 7.29 3.94
C LEU A 276 6.41 7.58 2.87
N ILE A 277 6.25 8.70 2.17
CA ILE A 277 7.15 9.08 1.06
C ILE A 277 8.44 9.66 1.65
N PRO A 278 9.62 9.08 1.34
CA PRO A 278 10.89 9.56 1.87
C PRO A 278 11.26 10.97 1.38
N LEU A 279 11.84 11.77 2.27
CA LEU A 279 12.50 13.03 1.92
C LEU A 279 13.86 12.73 1.29
N ARG A 280 13.99 12.95 -0.01
CA ARG A 280 15.15 12.61 -0.83
C ARG A 280 15.84 13.85 -1.37
N ASP A 281 17.16 13.77 -1.54
CA ASP A 281 17.91 14.76 -2.32
C ASP A 281 17.51 14.65 -3.80
N THR A 282 17.02 15.74 -4.37
CA THR A 282 16.52 15.82 -5.76
C THR A 282 17.61 15.69 -6.82
N ASN A 283 18.88 15.74 -6.43
CA ASN A 283 20.01 15.51 -7.33
C ASN A 283 20.15 14.03 -7.72
N TYR A 284 19.49 13.12 -7.02
CA TYR A 284 19.52 11.68 -7.31
C TYR A 284 18.19 11.19 -7.85
N ASN A 285 18.26 10.33 -8.87
CA ASN A 285 17.09 9.63 -9.38
C ASN A 285 16.85 8.36 -8.59
N CYS A 286 16.06 8.45 -7.53
CA CYS A 286 15.78 7.33 -6.63
C CYS A 286 14.93 6.19 -7.23
N LYS A 287 14.42 6.37 -8.47
CA LYS A 287 13.84 5.25 -9.24
C LYS A 287 14.89 4.26 -9.73
N LEU A 288 16.16 4.62 -9.66
CA LEU A 288 17.31 3.79 -9.99
C LEU A 288 18.04 3.39 -8.72
N THR A 289 18.92 2.40 -8.83
CA THR A 289 19.91 2.14 -7.77
C THR A 289 20.87 3.32 -7.67
N ILE A 290 21.03 3.86 -6.48
CA ILE A 290 21.84 5.06 -6.19
C ILE A 290 23.11 4.68 -5.39
N PRO A 291 24.17 5.53 -5.39
CA PRO A 291 25.39 5.26 -4.64
C PRO A 291 25.13 5.10 -3.14
N GLY A 292 25.62 4.02 -2.56
CA GLY A 292 25.50 3.69 -1.13
C GLY A 292 26.81 3.98 -0.36
N ASN A 293 27.44 5.12 -0.60
CA ASN A 293 28.72 5.50 -0.01
C ASN A 293 28.72 6.91 0.61
N SER A 294 27.57 7.58 0.68
CA SER A 294 27.48 8.94 1.21
C SER A 294 26.17 9.18 1.97
N SER A 295 26.25 9.91 3.07
CA SER A 295 25.08 10.37 3.84
C SER A 295 24.11 11.24 3.00
N LYS A 296 24.60 11.90 1.95
CA LYS A 296 23.79 12.74 1.05
C LYS A 296 22.76 11.95 0.25
N THR A 297 23.04 10.67 -0.05
CA THR A 297 22.09 9.81 -0.78
C THR A 297 21.04 9.20 0.12
N LYS A 298 21.24 9.18 1.43
CA LYS A 298 20.30 8.64 2.40
C LYS A 298 19.10 9.59 2.54
N SER A 299 17.89 9.05 2.46
CA SER A 299 16.68 9.81 2.76
C SER A 299 16.66 10.24 4.23
N ASN A 300 16.16 11.45 4.51
CA ASN A 300 16.16 12.05 5.84
C ASN A 300 14.72 12.34 6.31
N GLY A 301 14.03 11.30 6.77
CA GLY A 301 12.64 11.41 7.21
C GLY A 301 11.63 11.27 6.08
N TYR A 302 10.39 11.70 6.33
CA TYR A 302 9.24 11.51 5.44
C TYR A 302 8.45 12.80 5.29
N TYR A 303 7.77 12.93 4.14
CA TYR A 303 6.76 13.98 3.97
C TYR A 303 5.60 13.75 4.95
N GLY A 304 5.10 14.83 5.52
CA GLY A 304 4.00 14.80 6.47
C GLY A 304 2.61 14.89 5.81
N PHE A 305 1.56 14.73 6.60
CA PHE A 305 0.17 14.85 6.14
C PHE A 305 -0.11 16.11 5.31
N LYS A 306 0.52 17.24 5.65
CA LYS A 306 0.33 18.53 4.95
C LYS A 306 0.85 18.50 3.51
N ASP A 307 1.90 17.73 3.26
CA ASP A 307 2.64 17.74 2.00
C ASP A 307 2.05 16.78 0.96
N LEU A 308 1.22 15.83 1.38
CA LEU A 308 0.70 14.80 0.50
C LEU A 308 -0.50 15.29 -0.34
N PRO A 309 -0.67 14.76 -1.56
CA PRO A 309 -1.81 15.08 -2.42
C PRO A 309 -3.13 14.73 -1.74
N LYS A 310 -3.99 15.72 -1.53
CA LYS A 310 -5.31 15.56 -0.93
C LYS A 310 -6.29 16.57 -1.48
N LEU A 311 -7.56 16.19 -1.55
CA LEU A 311 -8.65 16.99 -2.07
C LEU A 311 -9.86 16.86 -1.15
N GLU A 312 -10.42 17.98 -0.75
CA GLU A 312 -11.54 18.08 0.17
C GLU A 312 -12.70 18.82 -0.52
N ASN A 313 -13.87 18.23 -0.55
CA ASN A 313 -15.10 18.83 -1.01
C ASN A 313 -14.99 19.58 -2.36
N PRO A 314 -14.54 18.94 -3.47
CA PRO A 314 -14.42 19.61 -4.75
C PRO A 314 -15.79 20.10 -5.25
N ILE A 315 -15.78 21.20 -5.99
CA ILE A 315 -17.01 21.85 -6.54
C ILE A 315 -17.79 20.88 -7.43
N SER A 316 -17.09 19.96 -8.12
CA SER A 316 -17.71 18.90 -8.94
C SER A 316 -18.64 17.97 -8.16
N GLY A 317 -18.55 17.96 -6.83
CA GLY A 317 -19.38 17.13 -5.96
C GLY A 317 -19.02 15.63 -5.95
N TYR A 318 -17.88 15.24 -6.52
CA TYR A 318 -17.43 13.86 -6.50
C TYR A 318 -15.90 13.73 -6.44
N ILE A 319 -15.47 12.59 -5.92
CA ILE A 319 -14.10 12.13 -5.93
C ILE A 319 -14.06 10.67 -6.34
N PHE A 320 -12.97 10.23 -6.97
CA PHE A 320 -12.80 8.83 -7.35
C PHE A 320 -11.32 8.43 -7.39
N ASN A 321 -11.07 7.15 -7.27
CA ASN A 321 -9.79 6.54 -7.60
C ASN A 321 -9.99 5.08 -8.00
N THR A 322 -9.42 4.71 -9.12
CA THR A 322 -9.39 3.36 -9.67
C THR A 322 -7.96 2.88 -9.88
N ASN A 323 -7.05 3.25 -8.97
CA ASN A 323 -5.59 3.09 -9.01
C ASN A 323 -4.88 4.02 -10.02
N ASN A 324 -5.54 5.07 -10.45
CA ASN A 324 -4.95 6.16 -11.21
C ASN A 324 -4.17 7.13 -10.31
N SER A 325 -3.45 8.06 -10.93
CA SER A 325 -2.71 9.12 -10.23
C SER A 325 -3.60 10.00 -9.35
N PRO A 326 -3.09 10.54 -8.23
CA PRO A 326 -3.82 11.51 -7.41
C PRO A 326 -4.16 12.81 -8.15
N PHE A 327 -3.53 13.06 -9.30
CA PHE A 327 -3.78 14.23 -10.15
C PHE A 327 -4.93 14.02 -11.13
N ASN A 328 -5.70 12.95 -10.93
CA ASN A 328 -6.89 12.62 -11.67
C ASN A 328 -7.92 11.94 -10.74
N CYS A 329 -8.43 12.66 -9.74
CA CYS A 329 -9.31 12.10 -8.71
C CYS A 329 -10.68 12.77 -8.64
N THR A 330 -10.97 13.70 -9.55
CA THR A 330 -12.25 14.42 -9.69
C THR A 330 -12.37 15.01 -11.09
N GLU A 331 -13.31 15.92 -11.33
CA GLU A 331 -13.41 16.68 -12.56
C GLU A 331 -12.11 17.43 -12.88
N LYS A 332 -11.76 17.48 -14.17
CA LYS A 332 -10.50 18.00 -14.66
C LYS A 332 -10.15 19.40 -14.13
N SER A 333 -11.13 20.30 -14.06
CA SER A 333 -10.96 21.68 -13.58
C SER A 333 -10.66 21.78 -12.07
N ASN A 334 -11.05 20.75 -11.30
CA ASN A 334 -10.93 20.69 -9.85
C ASN A 334 -9.79 19.80 -9.38
N ASN A 335 -9.09 19.13 -10.31
CA ASN A 335 -8.00 18.23 -9.96
C ASN A 335 -6.79 18.94 -9.35
N LEU A 336 -6.06 18.20 -8.53
CA LEU A 336 -4.76 18.61 -8.04
C LEU A 336 -3.78 18.82 -9.22
N LYS A 337 -2.97 19.87 -9.15
CA LYS A 337 -1.95 20.15 -10.17
C LYS A 337 -0.66 19.44 -9.82
N GLU A 338 -0.18 18.60 -10.71
CA GLU A 338 1.03 17.79 -10.52
C GLU A 338 2.28 18.64 -10.26
N GLU A 339 2.37 19.82 -10.89
CA GLU A 339 3.46 20.75 -10.71
C GLU A 339 3.62 21.30 -9.29
N ASN A 340 2.59 21.19 -8.44
CA ASN A 340 2.63 21.62 -7.06
C ASN A 340 3.29 20.58 -6.12
N PHE A 341 3.67 19.41 -6.63
CA PHE A 341 4.21 18.32 -5.83
C PHE A 341 5.60 17.91 -6.31
N PRO A 342 6.49 17.48 -5.40
CA PRO A 342 7.83 17.03 -5.79
C PRO A 342 7.78 15.83 -6.73
N LYS A 343 8.57 15.88 -7.80
CA LYS A 343 8.74 14.76 -8.75
C LYS A 343 9.24 13.48 -8.05
N SER A 344 9.95 13.64 -6.92
CA SER A 344 10.44 12.55 -6.08
C SER A 344 9.34 11.72 -5.41
N PHE A 345 8.06 12.17 -5.42
CA PHE A 345 6.93 11.34 -5.02
C PHE A 345 6.76 10.12 -5.92
N GLY A 346 7.17 10.22 -7.18
CA GLY A 346 7.30 9.11 -8.11
C GLY A 346 6.00 8.51 -8.61
N TYR A 347 4.87 9.22 -8.51
CA TYR A 347 3.59 8.74 -9.09
C TYR A 347 3.75 8.45 -10.58
N ARG A 348 3.27 7.27 -11.01
CA ARG A 348 3.62 6.71 -12.32
C ARG A 348 2.53 6.88 -13.36
N GLU A 349 1.30 6.52 -13.02
CA GLU A 349 0.21 6.44 -13.99
C GLU A 349 -0.82 7.53 -13.76
N LYS A 350 -1.04 8.33 -14.80
CA LYS A 350 -2.02 9.40 -14.73
C LYS A 350 -3.46 8.86 -14.79
N PHE A 351 -3.70 7.88 -15.65
CA PHE A 351 -5.01 7.25 -15.86
C PHE A 351 -4.85 5.81 -16.36
N ASN A 352 -5.92 5.04 -16.25
CA ASN A 352 -6.07 3.70 -16.76
C ASN A 352 -7.48 3.55 -17.39
N ASN A 353 -7.78 2.40 -17.99
CA ASN A 353 -9.08 2.18 -18.66
C ASN A 353 -10.28 2.36 -17.70
N ARG A 354 -10.15 1.99 -16.42
CA ARG A 354 -11.22 2.15 -15.43
C ARG A 354 -11.45 3.63 -15.08
N SER A 355 -10.38 4.42 -14.94
CA SER A 355 -10.50 5.86 -14.69
C SER A 355 -11.13 6.60 -15.86
N LEU A 356 -10.68 6.31 -17.09
CA LEU A 356 -11.25 6.89 -18.31
C LEU A 356 -12.72 6.50 -18.49
N ARG A 357 -13.07 5.24 -18.18
CA ARG A 357 -14.47 4.80 -18.22
C ARG A 357 -15.31 5.50 -17.17
N PHE A 358 -14.82 5.61 -15.92
CA PHE A 358 -15.52 6.31 -14.84
C PHE A 358 -15.79 7.78 -15.21
N GLU A 359 -14.79 8.49 -15.71
CA GLU A 359 -14.96 9.89 -16.17
C GLU A 359 -16.05 10.00 -17.22
N LYS A 360 -15.98 9.15 -18.26
CA LYS A 360 -17.00 9.15 -19.32
C LYS A 360 -18.41 8.90 -18.80
N ILE A 361 -18.54 7.99 -17.82
CA ILE A 361 -19.86 7.70 -17.23
C ILE A 361 -20.34 8.89 -16.40
N ILE A 362 -19.51 9.42 -15.51
CA ILE A 362 -19.95 10.49 -14.61
C ILE A 362 -20.25 11.80 -15.34
N ASP A 363 -19.57 12.05 -16.45
CA ASP A 363 -19.83 13.21 -17.32
C ASP A 363 -21.20 13.14 -18.00
N SER A 364 -21.82 11.95 -18.11
CA SER A 364 -23.16 11.78 -18.65
C SER A 364 -24.28 12.12 -17.65
N TYR A 365 -23.93 12.36 -16.38
CA TYR A 365 -24.88 12.67 -15.33
C TYR A 365 -24.64 14.07 -14.77
N ASP A 366 -25.66 14.94 -14.81
CA ASP A 366 -25.67 16.16 -14.02
C ASP A 366 -25.75 15.80 -12.51
N LYS A 367 -26.78 15.05 -12.14
CA LYS A 367 -26.94 14.46 -10.81
C LYS A 367 -27.32 12.99 -10.91
N ILE A 368 -26.89 12.20 -9.92
CA ILE A 368 -27.20 10.78 -9.81
C ILE A 368 -28.25 10.49 -8.74
N ASN A 369 -29.01 9.43 -8.91
CA ASN A 369 -29.82 8.80 -7.87
C ASN A 369 -29.18 7.46 -7.44
N TYR A 370 -29.84 6.70 -6.57
CA TYR A 370 -29.31 5.43 -6.08
C TYR A 370 -29.14 4.38 -7.19
N GLU A 371 -30.09 4.31 -8.12
CA GLU A 371 -30.02 3.41 -9.27
C GLU A 371 -28.86 3.77 -10.21
N ASP A 372 -28.62 5.05 -10.44
CA ASP A 372 -27.48 5.54 -11.21
C ASP A 372 -26.15 5.20 -10.51
N PHE A 373 -26.12 5.36 -9.17
CA PHE A 373 -24.97 4.94 -8.36
C PHE A 373 -24.66 3.45 -8.51
N LEU A 374 -25.69 2.58 -8.50
CA LEU A 374 -25.52 1.14 -8.70
C LEU A 374 -25.04 0.81 -10.13
N LYS A 375 -25.54 1.51 -11.15
CA LYS A 375 -25.06 1.36 -12.54
C LYS A 375 -23.58 1.72 -12.65
N ILE A 376 -23.14 2.81 -12.03
CA ILE A 376 -21.73 3.23 -12.00
C ILE A 376 -20.89 2.18 -11.27
N LYS A 377 -21.37 1.69 -10.13
CA LYS A 377 -20.67 0.70 -9.31
C LYS A 377 -20.44 -0.63 -10.03
N TYR A 378 -21.44 -1.09 -10.79
CA TYR A 378 -21.43 -2.40 -11.45
C TYR A 378 -21.14 -2.30 -12.95
N ASP A 379 -20.69 -1.16 -13.46
CA ASP A 379 -20.27 -1.02 -14.84
C ASP A 379 -19.05 -1.92 -15.12
N GLN A 380 -19.14 -2.72 -16.18
CA GLN A 380 -18.15 -3.69 -16.61
C GLN A 380 -17.57 -3.39 -18.00
N GLU A 381 -17.94 -2.26 -18.58
CA GLU A 381 -17.45 -1.86 -19.90
C GLU A 381 -16.05 -1.26 -19.83
N TYR A 382 -15.33 -1.38 -20.92
CA TYR A 382 -14.04 -0.73 -21.10
C TYR A 382 -14.20 0.72 -21.58
N ALA A 383 -13.16 1.53 -21.36
CA ALA A 383 -13.08 2.83 -22.03
C ALA A 383 -13.08 2.65 -23.56
N ASN A 384 -13.73 3.56 -24.26
CA ASN A 384 -13.72 3.59 -25.73
C ASN A 384 -13.29 4.98 -26.19
N PRO A 385 -12.13 5.12 -26.87
CA PRO A 385 -11.17 4.06 -27.22
C PRO A 385 -10.49 3.45 -25.98
N ILE A 386 -10.08 2.18 -26.09
CA ILE A 386 -9.30 1.51 -25.05
C ILE A 386 -7.94 2.18 -24.93
N PHE A 387 -7.58 2.55 -23.72
CA PHE A 387 -6.22 3.03 -23.42
C PHE A 387 -5.26 1.83 -23.40
N CYS A 388 -4.31 1.84 -24.31
CA CYS A 388 -3.22 0.88 -24.35
C CYS A 388 -1.90 1.59 -24.05
N PRO A 389 -1.22 1.27 -22.95
CA PRO A 389 0.06 1.89 -22.59
C PRO A 389 1.20 1.51 -23.54
N PHE A 390 1.01 0.47 -24.35
CA PHE A 390 1.97 0.04 -25.37
C PHE A 390 1.67 0.73 -26.71
N LYS A 391 2.72 1.09 -27.44
CA LYS A 391 2.55 1.56 -28.81
C LYS A 391 2.12 0.39 -29.69
N ILE A 392 0.83 0.23 -29.88
CA ILE A 392 0.20 -0.82 -30.70
C ILE A 392 0.81 -0.87 -32.11
N ASN A 393 1.24 0.28 -32.67
CA ASN A 393 1.91 0.36 -33.96
C ASN A 393 3.13 -0.56 -34.10
N LYS A 394 3.81 -0.88 -32.99
CA LYS A 394 4.90 -1.86 -33.02
C LYS A 394 4.45 -3.33 -33.05
N ILE A 395 3.20 -3.61 -32.69
CA ILE A 395 2.63 -4.97 -32.74
C ILE A 395 2.19 -5.29 -34.18
N PHE A 396 1.78 -4.29 -34.93
CA PHE A 396 1.37 -4.45 -36.33
C PHE A 396 2.54 -4.41 -37.33
N ASP A 397 3.73 -3.98 -36.91
CA ASP A 397 4.97 -4.08 -37.71
C ASP A 397 5.64 -5.47 -37.65
N VAL A 398 5.08 -6.39 -36.88
CA VAL A 398 5.48 -7.80 -36.89
C VAL A 398 4.85 -8.43 -38.12
N THR A 399 5.63 -8.65 -39.15
CA THR A 399 5.27 -9.51 -40.28
C THR A 399 5.02 -10.93 -39.73
N PHE A 400 3.75 -11.31 -39.68
CA PHE A 400 3.33 -12.63 -39.22
C PHE A 400 3.84 -13.70 -40.20
N ASN A 401 4.98 -14.29 -39.88
CA ASN A 401 5.42 -15.53 -40.52
C ASN A 401 5.11 -16.78 -39.69
N ASP A 402 4.58 -16.62 -38.47
CA ASP A 402 4.13 -17.72 -37.61
C ASP A 402 2.79 -17.40 -36.95
N SER A 403 1.75 -18.02 -37.48
CA SER A 403 0.34 -17.71 -37.22
C SER A 403 -0.28 -18.44 -36.02
N CYS A 404 0.46 -18.95 -35.05
CA CYS A 404 -0.11 -19.83 -34.03
C CYS A 404 -0.08 -19.39 -32.56
N GLU A 405 0.67 -18.37 -32.17
CA GLU A 405 0.79 -18.06 -30.72
C GLU A 405 0.12 -16.76 -30.26
N VAL A 406 -0.39 -15.94 -31.15
CA VAL A 406 -1.00 -14.64 -30.79
C VAL A 406 -2.52 -14.70 -30.64
N ALA A 407 -3.17 -15.71 -31.22
CA ALA A 407 -4.63 -15.88 -31.09
C ALA A 407 -5.09 -16.31 -29.70
N ASP A 408 -4.20 -16.88 -28.87
CA ASP A 408 -4.50 -17.32 -27.50
C ASP A 408 -4.26 -16.21 -26.45
N ILE A 409 -3.84 -15.01 -26.86
CA ILE A 409 -3.53 -13.88 -25.96
C ILE A 409 -4.56 -12.73 -26.09
N LEU A 410 -5.40 -12.74 -27.11
CA LEU A 410 -6.51 -11.82 -27.31
C LEU A 410 -7.85 -12.48 -26.95
#